data_561e20546be592e29b4e3f829ab963b9
#
_entry.id   561e20546be592e29b4e3f829ab963b9
#
_cell.length_a   1.000
_cell.length_b   1.000
_cell.length_c   1.000
_cell.angle_alpha   90.00
_cell.angle_beta   90.00
_cell.angle_gamma   90.00
#
_symmetry.space_group_name_H-M   'P 1'
#
loop_
_entity.id
_entity.type
_entity.pdbx_description
1 polymer ?
#
loop_
_entity_poly.entity_id
_entity_poly.type
_entity_poly.pdbx_seq_one_letter_code
_entity_poly.pdbx_strand_id
1 'polypeptide(L)'
;MVEGGHFSDREIKKVRGKDMTKFFVKKPYFVLVTVIIVLVIGFVSLGEMQTDLLPKMELPYMAVITTEVGASPEKVESDVVKPMESTLGTISGVEKLTSTSANNYGMLMLEFAEGTNMEAALVRVSKALNSLDLPEGCGTPNIMEISADMMATMYASVSYEGKDIKELSNFEEKTIKPYLER
;
A
#
# COMPACT_ATOMS: atom_id res chain seq x y z
N MET A 1 -16.87 -49.88 -47.92
CA MET A 1 -16.56 -50.15 -46.52
C MET A 1 -15.14 -49.66 -46.31
N VAL A 2 -14.96 -48.42 -45.80
CA VAL A 2 -13.65 -47.82 -45.63
C VAL A 2 -13.45 -47.69 -44.10
N GLU A 3 -12.55 -48.51 -43.54
CA GLU A 3 -12.14 -48.47 -42.16
C GLU A 3 -11.33 -47.20 -41.92
N GLY A 4 -11.93 -46.24 -41.20
CA GLY A 4 -11.26 -45.07 -40.67
C GLY A 4 -10.39 -45.45 -39.48
N GLY A 5 -9.07 -45.58 -39.70
CA GLY A 5 -8.11 -45.79 -38.65
C GLY A 5 -8.11 -44.62 -37.64
N HIS A 6 -8.63 -44.85 -36.45
CA HIS A 6 -8.57 -43.93 -35.32
C HIS A 6 -7.13 -43.84 -34.81
N PHE A 7 -6.37 -42.88 -35.34
CA PHE A 7 -5.01 -42.60 -34.90
C PHE A 7 -5.08 -41.93 -33.50
N SER A 8 -4.66 -42.67 -32.48
CA SER A 8 -4.73 -42.24 -31.12
C SER A 8 -3.83 -41.01 -30.87
N ASP A 9 -4.35 -39.98 -30.20
CA ASP A 9 -3.63 -38.75 -29.77
C ASP A 9 -2.28 -39.03 -29.09
N ARG A 10 -2.12 -40.21 -28.51
CA ARG A 10 -0.87 -40.66 -27.88
C ARG A 10 0.25 -40.95 -28.89
N GLU A 11 -0.09 -41.44 -30.07
CA GLU A 11 0.85 -41.71 -31.14
C GLU A 11 1.37 -40.41 -31.76
N ILE A 12 0.49 -39.44 -31.98
CA ILE A 12 0.85 -38.13 -32.52
C ILE A 12 1.81 -37.37 -31.54
N LYS A 13 1.55 -37.43 -30.23
CA LYS A 13 2.47 -36.85 -29.21
C LYS A 13 3.82 -37.55 -29.18
N LYS A 14 3.86 -38.87 -29.37
CA LYS A 14 5.10 -39.68 -29.33
C LYS A 14 6.00 -39.41 -30.52
N VAL A 15 5.42 -39.23 -31.73
CA VAL A 15 6.15 -38.89 -32.95
C VAL A 15 6.71 -37.48 -32.87
N ARG A 16 5.92 -36.50 -32.42
CA ARG A 16 6.33 -35.11 -32.29
C ARG A 16 7.48 -34.90 -31.27
N GLY A 17 7.49 -35.67 -30.17
CA GLY A 17 8.56 -35.64 -29.18
C GLY A 17 9.89 -36.22 -29.70
N LYS A 18 9.84 -37.30 -30.52
CA LYS A 18 11.03 -37.92 -31.08
C LYS A 18 11.75 -37.07 -32.13
N ASP A 19 11.01 -36.30 -32.92
CA ASP A 19 11.59 -35.43 -33.94
C ASP A 19 12.22 -34.17 -33.31
N MET A 20 11.60 -33.61 -32.27
CA MET A 20 12.20 -32.52 -31.52
C MET A 20 13.52 -32.92 -30.84
N THR A 21 13.56 -34.09 -30.19
CA THR A 21 14.78 -34.59 -29.54
C THR A 21 15.91 -34.82 -30.54
N LYS A 22 15.61 -35.35 -31.72
CA LYS A 22 16.60 -35.53 -32.80
C LYS A 22 17.11 -34.20 -33.36
N PHE A 23 16.26 -33.17 -33.41
CA PHE A 23 16.64 -31.83 -33.84
C PHE A 23 17.66 -31.18 -32.87
N PHE A 24 17.42 -31.28 -31.57
CA PHE A 24 18.32 -30.75 -30.54
C PHE A 24 19.67 -31.48 -30.53
N VAL A 25 19.69 -32.80 -30.67
CA VAL A 25 20.93 -33.61 -30.71
C VAL A 25 21.78 -33.30 -31.95
N LYS A 26 21.18 -32.98 -33.08
CA LYS A 26 21.89 -32.67 -34.33
C LYS A 26 22.46 -31.24 -34.40
N LYS A 27 21.99 -30.32 -33.55
CA LYS A 27 22.44 -28.90 -33.56
C LYS A 27 22.83 -28.44 -32.17
N PRO A 28 24.00 -28.84 -31.64
CA PRO A 28 24.41 -28.53 -30.29
C PRO A 28 24.52 -27.02 -30.03
N TYR A 29 24.89 -26.20 -31.03
CA TYR A 29 24.93 -24.73 -30.91
C TYR A 29 23.57 -24.10 -30.64
N PHE A 30 22.49 -24.67 -31.22
CA PHE A 30 21.14 -24.20 -30.96
C PHE A 30 20.71 -24.44 -29.52
N VAL A 31 21.06 -25.58 -28.92
CA VAL A 31 20.82 -25.90 -27.52
C VAL A 31 21.57 -24.94 -26.62
N LEU A 32 22.85 -24.67 -26.90
CA LEU A 32 23.68 -23.77 -26.13
C LEU A 32 23.13 -22.34 -26.11
N VAL A 33 22.70 -21.82 -27.27
CA VAL A 33 22.06 -20.49 -27.36
C VAL A 33 20.75 -20.45 -26.59
N THR A 34 19.92 -21.50 -26.70
CA THR A 34 18.65 -21.57 -25.96
C THR A 34 18.88 -21.56 -24.44
N VAL A 35 19.87 -22.30 -23.95
CA VAL A 35 20.23 -22.31 -22.53
C VAL A 35 20.70 -20.94 -22.06
N ILE A 36 21.54 -20.25 -22.85
CA ILE A 36 21.99 -18.90 -22.51
C ILE A 36 20.82 -17.93 -22.45
N ILE A 37 19.88 -17.99 -23.40
CA ILE A 37 18.69 -17.13 -23.40
C ILE A 37 17.85 -17.38 -22.12
N VAL A 38 17.63 -18.64 -21.77
CA VAL A 38 16.86 -18.99 -20.55
C VAL A 38 17.56 -18.49 -19.30
N LEU A 39 18.91 -18.60 -19.23
CA LEU A 39 19.68 -18.07 -18.10
C LEU A 39 19.61 -16.56 -18.01
N VAL A 40 19.71 -15.85 -19.11
CA VAL A 40 19.60 -14.37 -19.14
C VAL A 40 18.21 -13.93 -18.68
N ILE A 41 17.15 -14.55 -19.21
CA ILE A 41 15.78 -14.26 -18.77
C ILE A 41 15.61 -14.57 -17.27
N GLY A 42 16.15 -15.68 -16.79
CA GLY A 42 16.13 -16.04 -15.37
C GLY A 42 16.82 -15.02 -14.49
N PHE A 43 18.01 -14.55 -14.88
CA PHE A 43 18.74 -13.52 -14.15
C PHE A 43 18.01 -12.17 -14.13
N VAL A 44 17.44 -11.74 -15.26
CA VAL A 44 16.65 -10.49 -15.34
C VAL A 44 15.40 -10.63 -14.46
N SER A 45 14.71 -11.75 -14.53
CA SER A 45 13.50 -12.01 -13.72
C SER A 45 13.78 -11.99 -12.22
N LEU A 46 14.94 -12.52 -11.78
CA LEU A 46 15.36 -12.44 -10.38
C LEU A 46 15.61 -11.01 -9.91
N GLY A 47 16.13 -10.16 -10.79
CA GLY A 47 16.36 -8.73 -10.47
C GLY A 47 15.08 -7.89 -10.38
N GLU A 48 14.00 -8.32 -11.04
CA GLU A 48 12.69 -7.64 -11.02
C GLU A 48 11.73 -8.20 -9.96
N MET A 49 12.13 -9.26 -9.26
CA MET A 49 11.31 -9.76 -8.14
C MET A 49 11.27 -8.72 -7.03
N GLN A 50 10.12 -8.14 -6.83
CA GLN A 50 9.84 -7.30 -5.67
C GLN A 50 9.91 -8.18 -4.41
N THR A 51 10.82 -7.85 -3.51
CA THR A 51 11.02 -8.57 -2.25
C THR A 51 10.12 -8.04 -1.13
N ASP A 52 9.19 -7.15 -1.45
CA ASP A 52 8.23 -6.66 -0.48
C ASP A 52 7.30 -7.81 -0.05
N LEU A 53 7.31 -8.09 1.24
CA LEU A 53 6.45 -9.12 1.86
C LEU A 53 4.95 -8.81 1.70
N LEU A 54 4.60 -7.54 1.53
CA LEU A 54 3.23 -7.10 1.30
C LEU A 54 3.18 -6.30 -0.01
N PRO A 55 2.31 -6.66 -0.96
CA PRO A 55 2.06 -5.78 -2.09
C PRO A 55 1.59 -4.42 -1.54
N LYS A 56 1.93 -3.33 -2.22
CA LYS A 56 1.41 -2.00 -1.88
C LYS A 56 -0.11 -2.05 -1.95
N MET A 57 -0.73 -2.36 -0.83
CA MET A 57 -2.18 -2.30 -0.68
C MET A 57 -2.51 -0.86 -0.32
N GLU A 58 -3.10 -0.16 -1.26
CA GLU A 58 -3.74 1.12 -0.97
C GLU A 58 -4.96 0.81 -0.12
N LEU A 59 -4.86 1.11 1.16
CA LEU A 59 -6.00 0.97 2.05
C LEU A 59 -6.99 2.12 1.74
N PRO A 60 -8.27 1.83 1.52
CA PRO A 60 -9.25 2.86 1.16
C PRO A 60 -9.66 3.70 2.38
N TYR A 61 -8.71 4.10 3.19
CA TYR A 61 -8.94 4.87 4.41
C TYR A 61 -8.21 6.20 4.38
N MET A 62 -8.91 7.24 4.85
CA MET A 62 -8.36 8.59 5.00
C MET A 62 -8.75 9.15 6.36
N ALA A 63 -7.79 9.68 7.10
CA ALA A 63 -8.03 10.37 8.36
C ALA A 63 -7.94 11.88 8.17
N VAL A 64 -8.86 12.61 8.76
CA VAL A 64 -8.83 14.09 8.83
C VAL A 64 -8.77 14.48 10.29
N ILE A 65 -7.77 15.25 10.66
CA ILE A 65 -7.55 15.70 12.04
C ILE A 65 -7.55 17.22 12.08
N THR A 66 -8.33 17.78 13.00
CA THR A 66 -8.39 19.23 13.23
C THR A 66 -8.22 19.50 14.71
N THR A 67 -7.45 20.51 15.05
CA THR A 67 -7.22 20.92 16.44
C THR A 67 -8.06 22.13 16.82
N GLU A 68 -8.57 22.16 18.04
CA GLU A 68 -9.22 23.31 18.68
C GLU A 68 -8.69 23.43 20.09
N VAL A 69 -7.66 24.25 20.28
CA VAL A 69 -6.92 24.33 21.53
C VAL A 69 -7.79 24.89 22.65
N GLY A 70 -7.85 24.18 23.78
CA GLY A 70 -8.62 24.61 24.98
C GLY A 70 -10.09 24.21 24.95
N ALA A 71 -10.54 23.50 23.87
CA ALA A 71 -11.93 23.03 23.76
C ALA A 71 -12.17 21.72 24.48
N SER A 72 -13.35 21.58 25.08
CA SER A 72 -13.84 20.29 25.59
C SER A 72 -14.32 19.40 24.43
N PRO A 73 -14.46 18.08 24.64
CA PRO A 73 -14.93 17.18 23.58
C PRO A 73 -16.30 17.57 23.00
N GLU A 74 -17.22 18.08 23.83
CA GLU A 74 -18.55 18.51 23.40
C GLU A 74 -18.46 19.76 22.51
N LYS A 75 -17.51 20.67 22.81
CA LYS A 75 -17.27 21.85 21.99
C LYS A 75 -16.63 21.48 20.67
N VAL A 76 -15.62 20.61 20.68
CA VAL A 76 -14.99 20.07 19.48
C VAL A 76 -16.00 19.35 18.60
N GLU A 77 -16.93 18.59 19.20
CA GLU A 77 -18.00 17.92 18.45
C GLU A 77 -18.88 18.92 17.71
N SER A 78 -19.32 19.98 18.40
CA SER A 78 -20.22 20.97 17.82
C SER A 78 -19.56 21.85 16.76
N ASP A 79 -18.35 22.30 17.01
CA ASP A 79 -17.68 23.36 16.25
C ASP A 79 -16.82 22.80 15.11
N VAL A 80 -16.30 21.57 15.27
CA VAL A 80 -15.38 20.94 14.33
C VAL A 80 -16.00 19.69 13.68
N VAL A 81 -16.39 18.71 14.51
CA VAL A 81 -16.72 17.38 14.01
C VAL A 81 -18.01 17.38 13.20
N LYS A 82 -19.11 17.93 13.73
CA LYS A 82 -20.41 17.98 13.03
C LYS A 82 -20.37 18.70 11.69
N PRO A 83 -19.77 19.90 11.55
CA PRO A 83 -19.62 20.56 10.27
C PRO A 83 -18.80 19.72 9.26
N MET A 84 -17.71 19.09 9.74
CA MET A 84 -16.88 18.23 8.90
C MET A 84 -17.62 16.96 8.48
N GLU A 85 -18.36 16.29 9.38
CA GLU A 85 -19.21 15.13 9.06
C GLU A 85 -20.24 15.46 7.98
N SER A 86 -20.94 16.57 8.16
CA SER A 86 -21.95 17.01 7.20
C SER A 86 -21.37 17.23 5.80
N THR A 87 -20.17 17.79 5.74
CA THR A 87 -19.50 18.10 4.47
C THR A 87 -18.88 16.85 3.84
N LEU A 88 -18.12 16.08 4.62
CA LEU A 88 -17.38 14.93 4.12
C LEU A 88 -18.27 13.72 3.84
N GLY A 89 -19.38 13.56 4.58
CA GLY A 89 -20.34 12.49 4.35
C GLY A 89 -21.09 12.56 3.01
N THR A 90 -21.05 13.72 2.34
CA THR A 90 -21.64 13.89 1.01
C THR A 90 -20.71 13.57 -0.15
N ILE A 91 -19.43 13.28 0.16
CA ILE A 91 -18.42 13.00 -0.87
C ILE A 91 -18.67 11.64 -1.53
N SER A 92 -18.71 11.64 -2.84
CA SER A 92 -18.88 10.40 -3.62
C SER A 92 -17.74 9.42 -3.38
N GLY A 93 -18.08 8.17 -3.06
CA GLY A 93 -17.16 7.07 -2.79
C GLY A 93 -16.91 6.84 -1.31
N VAL A 94 -17.40 7.68 -0.39
CA VAL A 94 -17.36 7.41 1.05
C VAL A 94 -18.47 6.42 1.38
N GLU A 95 -18.08 5.25 1.92
CA GLU A 95 -19.03 4.21 2.38
C GLU A 95 -19.32 4.34 3.87
N LYS A 96 -18.30 4.72 4.63
CA LYS A 96 -18.43 4.86 6.08
C LYS A 96 -17.63 6.05 6.58
N LEU A 97 -18.19 6.76 7.53
CA LEU A 97 -17.54 7.85 8.24
C LEU A 97 -17.64 7.57 9.73
N THR A 98 -16.50 7.64 10.41
CA THR A 98 -16.39 7.48 11.86
C THR A 98 -15.70 8.70 12.43
N SER A 99 -16.27 9.30 13.45
CA SER A 99 -15.70 10.48 14.09
C SER A 99 -15.33 10.22 15.53
N THR A 100 -14.38 11.00 16.01
CA THR A 100 -13.94 11.00 17.40
C THR A 100 -13.69 12.44 17.84
N SER A 101 -14.36 12.85 18.91
CA SER A 101 -14.15 14.14 19.57
C SER A 101 -13.37 13.93 20.87
N ALA A 102 -12.26 14.61 21.02
CA ALA A 102 -11.43 14.57 22.22
C ALA A 102 -11.08 15.98 22.69
N ASN A 103 -10.43 16.10 23.85
CA ASN A 103 -9.94 17.39 24.29
C ASN A 103 -8.95 17.96 23.28
N ASN A 104 -9.18 19.18 22.82
CA ASN A 104 -8.34 19.94 21.90
C ASN A 104 -8.28 19.44 20.44
N TYR A 105 -8.92 18.34 20.05
CA TYR A 105 -8.92 17.89 18.66
C TYR A 105 -10.14 17.04 18.31
N GLY A 106 -10.52 17.12 17.03
CA GLY A 106 -11.47 16.22 16.38
C GLY A 106 -10.78 15.40 15.29
N MET A 107 -11.17 14.15 15.15
CA MET A 107 -10.68 13.25 14.10
C MET A 107 -11.86 12.60 13.40
N LEU A 108 -11.80 12.59 12.07
CA LEU A 108 -12.74 11.87 11.21
C LEU A 108 -11.97 10.84 10.40
N MET A 109 -12.49 9.61 10.37
CA MET A 109 -11.97 8.54 9.54
C MET A 109 -13.00 8.23 8.44
N LEU A 110 -12.56 8.37 7.19
CA LEU A 110 -13.33 8.07 6.01
C LEU A 110 -12.89 6.72 5.45
N GLU A 111 -13.84 5.85 5.23
CA GLU A 111 -13.69 4.57 4.54
C GLU A 111 -14.31 4.71 3.15
N PHE A 112 -13.52 4.48 2.12
CA PHE A 112 -13.96 4.57 0.73
C PHE A 112 -14.24 3.18 0.16
N ALA A 113 -15.09 3.13 -0.87
CA ALA A 113 -15.37 1.90 -1.60
C ALA A 113 -14.08 1.29 -2.21
N GLU A 114 -14.01 -0.03 -2.22
CA GLU A 114 -12.90 -0.74 -2.85
C GLU A 114 -12.71 -0.31 -4.32
N GLY A 115 -11.46 -0.09 -4.73
CA GLY A 115 -11.13 0.37 -6.08
C GLY A 115 -11.34 1.88 -6.31
N THR A 116 -11.68 2.65 -5.28
CA THR A 116 -11.70 4.11 -5.37
C THR A 116 -10.29 4.64 -5.60
N ASN A 117 -10.13 5.53 -6.60
CA ASN A 117 -8.87 6.24 -6.78
C ASN A 117 -8.65 7.22 -5.62
N MET A 118 -7.70 6.88 -4.73
CA MET A 118 -7.44 7.62 -3.50
C MET A 118 -6.87 9.02 -3.77
N GLU A 119 -6.05 9.21 -4.81
CA GLU A 119 -5.57 10.55 -5.19
C GLU A 119 -6.73 11.48 -5.59
N ALA A 120 -7.68 10.96 -6.38
CA ALA A 120 -8.87 11.73 -6.74
C ALA A 120 -9.79 11.97 -5.54
N ALA A 121 -9.85 11.03 -4.59
CA ALA A 121 -10.58 11.19 -3.33
C ALA A 121 -9.95 12.28 -2.46
N LEU A 122 -8.62 12.28 -2.32
CA LEU A 122 -7.86 13.31 -1.59
C LEU A 122 -8.16 14.72 -2.11
N VAL A 123 -8.16 14.90 -3.43
CA VAL A 123 -8.50 16.20 -4.04
C VAL A 123 -9.93 16.63 -3.70
N ARG A 124 -10.90 15.69 -3.75
CA ARG A 124 -12.30 15.99 -3.37
C ARG A 124 -12.44 16.36 -1.90
N VAL A 125 -11.81 15.61 -1.00
CA VAL A 125 -11.80 15.86 0.45
C VAL A 125 -11.13 17.21 0.75
N SER A 126 -9.96 17.47 0.17
CA SER A 126 -9.24 18.73 0.34
C SER A 126 -10.06 19.93 -0.13
N LYS A 127 -10.73 19.82 -1.31
CA LYS A 127 -11.61 20.86 -1.81
C LYS A 127 -12.80 21.11 -0.89
N ALA A 128 -13.43 20.05 -0.38
CA ALA A 128 -14.56 20.14 0.53
C ALA A 128 -14.16 20.81 1.86
N LEU A 129 -13.02 20.43 2.43
CA LEU A 129 -12.50 21.02 3.66
C LEU A 129 -12.09 22.48 3.49
N ASN A 130 -11.49 22.85 2.36
CA ASN A 130 -11.12 24.24 2.06
C ASN A 130 -12.34 25.15 1.87
N SER A 131 -13.51 24.60 1.56
CA SER A 131 -14.77 25.35 1.45
C SER A 131 -15.56 25.40 2.78
N LEU A 132 -15.08 24.67 3.78
CA LEU A 132 -15.72 24.62 5.09
C LEU A 132 -15.22 25.79 5.95
N ASP A 133 -16.17 26.57 6.46
CA ASP A 133 -15.87 27.68 7.38
C ASP A 133 -15.92 27.17 8.82
N LEU A 134 -14.76 27.00 9.42
CA LEU A 134 -14.64 26.58 10.81
C LEU A 134 -14.52 27.82 11.73
N PRO A 135 -15.01 27.74 12.98
CA PRO A 135 -14.89 28.84 13.93
C PRO A 135 -13.44 29.31 14.17
N GLU A 136 -13.31 30.58 14.56
CA GLU A 136 -12.01 31.13 14.98
C GLU A 136 -11.42 30.34 16.15
N GLY A 137 -10.15 29.95 16.02
CA GLY A 137 -9.46 29.11 17.02
C GLY A 137 -9.28 27.64 16.62
N CYS A 138 -9.96 27.21 15.57
CA CYS A 138 -9.71 25.91 14.98
C CYS A 138 -8.46 25.93 14.09
N GLY A 139 -7.64 24.87 14.20
CA GLY A 139 -6.52 24.66 13.29
C GLY A 139 -7.00 24.26 11.90
N THR A 140 -6.11 24.38 10.90
CA THR A 140 -6.41 23.88 9.55
C THR A 140 -6.53 22.37 9.58
N PRO A 141 -7.59 21.79 8.94
CA PRO A 141 -7.73 20.35 8.82
C PRO A 141 -6.52 19.71 8.12
N ASN A 142 -5.93 18.74 8.76
CA ASN A 142 -4.84 17.94 8.19
C ASN A 142 -5.39 16.62 7.69
N ILE A 143 -5.14 16.31 6.41
CA ILE A 143 -5.58 15.07 5.74
C ILE A 143 -4.41 14.10 5.71
N MET A 144 -4.66 12.87 6.12
CA MET A 144 -3.68 11.79 6.13
C MET A 144 -4.27 10.55 5.47
N GLU A 145 -3.64 10.08 4.41
CA GLU A 145 -3.97 8.79 3.81
C GLU A 145 -3.37 7.68 4.67
N ILE A 146 -4.17 6.65 4.95
CA ILE A 146 -3.70 5.47 5.68
C ILE A 146 -3.25 4.45 4.67
N SER A 147 -1.94 4.21 4.61
CA SER A 147 -1.34 3.20 3.76
C SER A 147 -0.75 2.05 4.59
N ALA A 148 -0.59 0.90 3.95
CA ALA A 148 0.06 -0.24 4.57
C ALA A 148 1.52 0.06 4.96
N ASP A 149 2.17 1.00 4.28
CA ASP A 149 3.54 1.45 4.56
C ASP A 149 3.66 2.18 5.92
N MET A 150 2.53 2.66 6.49
CA MET A 150 2.50 3.25 7.84
C MET A 150 2.55 2.19 8.93
N MET A 151 2.36 0.91 8.60
CA MET A 151 2.52 -0.17 9.57
C MET A 151 4.00 -0.40 9.83
N ALA A 152 4.41 -0.28 11.08
CA ALA A 152 5.78 -0.54 11.45
C ALA A 152 6.15 -2.00 11.14
N THR A 153 7.14 -2.19 10.30
CA THR A 153 7.65 -3.51 9.91
C THR A 153 8.37 -4.19 11.09
N MET A 154 8.89 -3.39 12.01
CA MET A 154 9.61 -3.85 13.19
C MET A 154 9.44 -2.89 14.36
N TYR A 155 9.24 -3.42 15.55
CA TYR A 155 9.30 -2.68 16.80
C TYR A 155 10.57 -3.09 17.55
N ALA A 156 11.48 -2.17 17.80
CA ALA A 156 12.67 -2.39 18.61
C ALA A 156 12.64 -1.50 19.84
N SER A 157 12.87 -2.07 21.01
CA SER A 157 13.04 -1.29 22.25
C SER A 157 14.53 -1.20 22.58
N VAL A 158 14.99 0.02 22.84
CA VAL A 158 16.38 0.28 23.23
C VAL A 158 16.37 0.78 24.66
N SER A 159 17.12 0.09 25.56
CA SER A 159 17.34 0.53 26.92
C SER A 159 18.83 0.61 27.21
N TYR A 160 19.25 1.65 27.92
CA TYR A 160 20.63 1.81 28.37
C TYR A 160 20.65 2.33 29.81
N GLU A 161 21.36 1.61 30.68
CA GLU A 161 21.41 1.94 32.09
C GLU A 161 22.27 3.20 32.32
N GLY A 162 21.70 4.22 33.00
CA GLY A 162 22.37 5.46 33.34
C GLY A 162 22.31 6.58 32.31
N LYS A 163 21.50 6.47 31.23
CA LYS A 163 21.28 7.56 30.27
C LYS A 163 19.87 8.11 30.33
N ASP A 164 19.73 9.43 30.14
CA ASP A 164 18.44 10.09 30.03
C ASP A 164 17.76 9.78 28.67
N ILE A 165 16.43 9.83 28.66
CA ILE A 165 15.57 9.57 27.48
C ILE A 165 16.01 10.42 26.28
N LYS A 166 16.41 11.67 26.49
CA LYS A 166 16.88 12.56 25.42
C LYS A 166 18.20 12.11 24.80
N GLU A 167 19.13 11.61 25.59
CA GLU A 167 20.40 11.08 25.10
C GLU A 167 20.18 9.77 24.31
N LEU A 168 19.25 8.94 24.79
CA LEU A 168 18.89 7.70 24.16
C LEU A 168 18.21 7.93 22.80
N SER A 169 17.26 8.88 22.73
CA SER A 169 16.60 9.27 21.48
C SER A 169 17.58 9.83 20.44
N ASN A 170 18.53 10.66 20.87
CA ASN A 170 19.59 11.17 19.99
C ASN A 170 20.51 10.06 19.47
N PHE A 171 20.80 9.06 20.30
CA PHE A 171 21.61 7.90 19.91
C PHE A 171 20.88 7.01 18.92
N GLU A 172 19.57 6.77 19.14
CA GLU A 172 18.72 6.03 18.24
C GLU A 172 18.67 6.70 16.85
N GLU A 173 18.40 8.00 16.81
CA GLU A 173 18.23 8.76 15.56
C GLU A 173 19.54 8.88 14.77
N LYS A 174 20.68 9.05 15.43
CA LYS A 174 21.97 9.25 14.77
C LYS A 174 22.74 7.97 14.47
N THR A 175 22.52 6.91 15.25
CA THR A 175 23.34 5.70 15.15
C THR A 175 22.52 4.51 14.70
N ILE A 176 21.32 4.26 15.27
CA ILE A 176 20.56 3.03 15.00
C ILE A 176 19.75 3.17 13.71
N LYS A 177 19.01 4.28 13.57
CA LYS A 177 18.14 4.53 12.43
C LYS A 177 18.84 4.40 11.06
N PRO A 178 20.04 4.97 10.83
CA PRO A 178 20.72 4.84 9.54
C PRO A 178 21.20 3.43 9.19
N TYR A 179 21.33 2.55 10.21
CA TYR A 179 21.67 1.14 9.99
C TYR A 179 20.46 0.27 9.66
N LEU A 180 19.27 0.65 10.12
CA LEU A 180 18.03 -0.09 9.89
C LEU A 180 17.32 0.32 8.59
N GLU A 181 17.56 1.53 8.09
CA GLU A 181 16.98 2.06 6.84
C GLU A 181 17.84 1.74 5.59
N ARG A 182 18.88 0.92 5.71
CA ARG A 182 19.70 0.42 4.61
C ARG A 182 19.16 -0.93 4.16
#